data_e978a8cf4e4cfceb21955d86610e16e1
#
_entry.id   e978a8cf4e4cfceb21955d86610e16e1
#
_cell.length_a   1.000
_cell.length_b   1.000
_cell.length_c   1.000
_cell.angle_alpha   90.00
_cell.angle_beta   90.00
_cell.angle_gamma   90.00
#
_symmetry.space_group_name_H-M   'P 1'
#
loop_
_entity.id
_entity.type
_entity.pdbx_description
1 polymer ?
#
loop_
_entity_poly.entity_id
_entity_poly.type
_entity_poly.pdbx_seq_one_letter_code
_entity_poly.pdbx_strand_id
1 'polypeptide(L)'
;FLKWTGAIHICCNFAGTGNAIRTLGKNGPFPLDAFNMIIQINLVGSFNVLRLCAEKMADNEPLNSDGGRGVIINTASIAAYEGQIGQAAYSASKGGVVGMTLPIARDLSVIGIRVNTIVPGLIATPLMMGGAEEMTPEIEEFLKPLASQVLYPKRLGKADEIAQLAQQLVENDYINGECVRMDGGIRMQPK
;
A
#
# COMPACT_ATOMS: atom_id res chain seq x y z
N PHE A 1 -8.91 5.85 -20.14
CA PHE A 1 -9.52 5.50 -18.85
C PHE A 1 -10.99 5.88 -18.74
N LEU A 2 -11.48 6.83 -19.52
CA LEU A 2 -12.85 7.39 -19.43
C LEU A 2 -13.83 6.88 -20.50
N LYS A 3 -13.56 5.76 -21.14
CA LYS A 3 -14.52 5.11 -22.06
C LYS A 3 -15.41 4.06 -21.37
N TRP A 4 -15.32 3.92 -20.05
CA TRP A 4 -16.16 2.99 -19.32
C TRP A 4 -17.45 3.69 -18.93
N THR A 5 -18.58 3.10 -19.30
CA THR A 5 -19.93 3.65 -19.06
C THR A 5 -20.50 3.24 -17.70
N GLY A 6 -19.69 2.66 -16.81
CA GLY A 6 -20.07 2.21 -15.49
C GLY A 6 -19.66 3.16 -14.36
N ALA A 7 -20.25 2.98 -13.17
CA ALA A 7 -19.88 3.67 -11.95
C ALA A 7 -18.62 3.07 -11.32
N ILE A 8 -17.78 3.89 -10.67
CA ILE A 8 -16.67 3.43 -9.86
C ILE A 8 -17.14 3.34 -8.41
N HIS A 9 -17.07 2.16 -7.81
CA HIS A 9 -17.40 1.94 -6.39
C HIS A 9 -16.20 1.54 -5.55
N ILE A 10 -15.16 0.96 -6.17
CA ILE A 10 -13.98 0.46 -5.49
C ILE A 10 -12.75 1.01 -6.19
N CYS A 11 -11.83 1.58 -5.42
CA CYS A 11 -10.52 2.02 -5.90
C CYS A 11 -9.44 1.37 -5.05
N CYS A 12 -8.60 0.51 -5.66
CA CYS A 12 -7.46 -0.12 -5.00
C CYS A 12 -6.14 0.40 -5.57
N ASN A 13 -5.37 1.14 -4.77
CA ASN A 13 -4.07 1.67 -5.13
C ASN A 13 -2.96 0.73 -4.66
N PHE A 14 -2.60 -0.26 -5.49
CA PHE A 14 -1.53 -1.23 -5.20
C PHE A 14 -0.22 -0.93 -5.94
N ALA A 15 -0.23 -0.01 -6.90
CA ALA A 15 0.98 0.36 -7.62
C ALA A 15 2.01 1.04 -6.71
N GLY A 16 3.27 0.68 -6.88
CA GLY A 16 4.35 1.26 -6.11
C GLY A 16 5.71 0.70 -6.50
N THR A 17 6.75 1.39 -6.09
CA THR A 17 8.14 0.99 -6.31
C THR A 17 9.00 1.37 -5.10
N GLY A 18 10.22 0.84 -5.03
CA GLY A 18 11.15 1.14 -3.96
C GLY A 18 12.59 1.17 -4.46
N ASN A 19 13.44 1.80 -3.69
CA ASN A 19 14.89 1.72 -3.83
C ASN A 19 15.55 1.56 -2.45
N ALA A 20 16.80 1.15 -2.45
CA ALA A 20 17.62 1.03 -1.24
C ALA A 20 18.92 1.82 -1.43
N ILE A 21 18.85 3.13 -1.16
CA ILE A 21 19.99 4.05 -1.30
C ILE A 21 20.19 4.77 0.04
N ARG A 22 21.41 4.68 0.60
CA ARG A 22 21.75 5.37 1.85
C ARG A 22 21.71 6.88 1.68
N THR A 23 21.29 7.62 2.72
CA THR A 23 21.29 9.09 2.75
C THR A 23 22.68 9.65 2.42
N LEU A 24 23.73 9.00 2.93
CA LEU A 24 25.10 9.23 2.53
C LEU A 24 25.79 7.87 2.29
N GLY A 25 26.20 7.62 1.07
CA GLY A 25 26.90 6.43 0.64
C GLY A 25 28.34 6.71 0.24
N LYS A 26 29.07 5.67 -0.21
CA LYS A 26 30.45 5.81 -0.69
C LYS A 26 30.59 6.75 -1.90
N ASN A 27 29.54 6.85 -2.71
CA ASN A 27 29.52 7.67 -3.93
C ASN A 27 28.92 9.06 -3.71
N GLY A 28 28.73 9.48 -2.46
CA GLY A 28 28.15 10.79 -2.11
C GLY A 28 26.74 10.71 -1.54
N PRO A 29 26.04 11.86 -1.49
CA PRO A 29 24.68 11.94 -0.94
C PRO A 29 23.66 11.24 -1.83
N PHE A 30 22.54 10.85 -1.24
CA PHE A 30 21.39 10.27 -1.96
C PHE A 30 20.98 11.22 -3.10
N PRO A 31 20.87 10.75 -4.36
CA PRO A 31 20.42 11.58 -5.48
C PRO A 31 18.99 12.06 -5.27
N LEU A 32 18.77 13.37 -5.25
CA LEU A 32 17.45 13.94 -4.96
C LEU A 32 16.38 13.53 -5.98
N ASP A 33 16.76 13.35 -7.25
CA ASP A 33 15.84 12.88 -8.31
C ASP A 33 15.32 11.47 -8.02
N ALA A 34 16.18 10.57 -7.51
CA ALA A 34 15.77 9.23 -7.12
C ALA A 34 14.81 9.26 -5.90
N PHE A 35 15.01 10.17 -4.95
CA PHE A 35 14.07 10.41 -3.86
C PHE A 35 12.72 10.90 -4.39
N ASN A 36 12.74 11.95 -5.22
CA ASN A 36 11.54 12.55 -5.79
C ASN A 36 10.75 11.54 -6.63
N MET A 37 11.41 10.68 -7.40
CA MET A 37 10.75 9.62 -8.18
C MET A 37 9.92 8.71 -7.29
N ILE A 38 10.46 8.25 -6.15
CA ILE A 38 9.73 7.39 -5.21
C ILE A 38 8.52 8.11 -4.61
N ILE A 39 8.69 9.37 -4.21
CA ILE A 39 7.59 10.20 -3.68
C ILE A 39 6.50 10.39 -4.75
N GLN A 40 6.89 10.72 -5.98
CA GLN A 40 5.94 10.94 -7.08
C GLN A 40 5.13 9.69 -7.40
N ILE A 41 5.77 8.53 -7.49
CA ILE A 41 5.06 7.28 -7.81
C ILE A 41 4.17 6.84 -6.64
N ASN A 42 4.75 6.69 -5.44
CA ASN A 42 4.07 6.01 -4.34
C ASN A 42 3.05 6.91 -3.61
N LEU A 43 3.36 8.18 -3.42
CA LEU A 43 2.53 9.10 -2.63
C LEU A 43 1.66 9.98 -3.52
N VAL A 44 2.28 10.77 -4.39
CA VAL A 44 1.55 11.69 -5.26
C VAL A 44 0.66 10.93 -6.24
N GLY A 45 1.17 9.82 -6.82
CA GLY A 45 0.41 8.95 -7.73
C GLY A 45 -0.81 8.34 -7.04
N SER A 46 -0.66 7.80 -5.82
CA SER A 46 -1.78 7.26 -5.04
C SER A 46 -2.83 8.33 -4.73
N PHE A 47 -2.41 9.52 -4.30
CA PHE A 47 -3.31 10.63 -4.04
C PHE A 47 -4.02 11.10 -5.32
N ASN A 48 -3.30 11.17 -6.45
CA ASN A 48 -3.88 11.60 -7.71
C ASN A 48 -4.98 10.64 -8.22
N VAL A 49 -4.77 9.34 -8.14
CA VAL A 49 -5.80 8.34 -8.49
C VAL A 49 -6.98 8.43 -7.52
N LEU A 50 -6.69 8.48 -6.22
CA LEU A 50 -7.68 8.58 -5.14
C LEU A 50 -8.64 9.77 -5.37
N ARG A 51 -8.11 10.99 -5.55
CA ARG A 51 -8.93 12.19 -5.71
C ARG A 51 -9.83 12.15 -6.94
N LEU A 52 -9.34 11.55 -8.06
CA LEU A 52 -10.13 11.40 -9.29
C LEU A 52 -11.20 10.30 -9.17
N CYS A 53 -10.89 9.22 -8.44
CA CYS A 53 -11.90 8.20 -8.13
C CYS A 53 -12.97 8.76 -7.18
N ALA A 54 -12.58 9.51 -6.16
CA ALA A 54 -13.51 10.14 -5.23
C ALA A 54 -14.47 11.11 -5.94
N GLU A 55 -13.98 11.90 -6.91
CA GLU A 55 -14.83 12.75 -7.75
C GLU A 55 -15.92 11.92 -8.47
N LYS A 56 -15.54 10.78 -9.05
CA LYS A 56 -16.51 9.91 -9.74
C LYS A 56 -17.43 9.14 -8.79
N MET A 57 -16.93 8.72 -7.64
CA MET A 57 -17.74 8.07 -6.60
C MET A 57 -18.81 9.01 -6.03
N ALA A 58 -18.52 10.30 -5.94
CA ALA A 58 -19.48 11.30 -5.45
C ALA A 58 -20.76 11.38 -6.30
N ASP A 59 -20.65 11.07 -7.59
CA ASP A 59 -21.77 11.04 -8.54
C ASP A 59 -22.62 9.76 -8.43
N ASN A 60 -22.17 8.74 -7.69
CA ASN A 60 -22.92 7.47 -7.57
C ASN A 60 -24.18 7.64 -6.73
N GLU A 61 -25.22 6.89 -7.07
CA GLU A 61 -26.33 6.65 -6.16
C GLU A 61 -25.83 5.87 -4.92
N PRO A 62 -26.41 6.13 -3.73
CA PRO A 62 -26.07 5.34 -2.54
C PRO A 62 -26.32 3.84 -2.73
N LEU A 63 -25.35 3.02 -2.28
CA LEU A 63 -25.40 1.55 -2.39
C LEU A 63 -26.19 0.90 -1.25
N ASN A 64 -26.38 1.62 -0.14
CA ASN A 64 -27.01 1.11 1.08
C ASN A 64 -27.77 2.22 1.83
N SER A 65 -28.48 1.83 2.90
CA SER A 65 -29.24 2.76 3.76
C SER A 65 -28.39 3.80 4.48
N ASP A 66 -27.10 3.55 4.63
CA ASP A 66 -26.17 4.45 5.33
C ASP A 66 -25.56 5.51 4.38
N GLY A 67 -25.98 5.49 3.10
CA GLY A 67 -25.53 6.45 2.11
C GLY A 67 -24.18 6.17 1.48
N GLY A 68 -23.66 4.94 1.61
CA GLY A 68 -22.37 4.54 1.06
C GLY A 68 -22.30 4.64 -0.45
N ARG A 69 -21.25 5.29 -1.01
CA ARG A 69 -21.05 5.49 -2.45
C ARG A 69 -19.79 4.82 -2.99
N GLY A 70 -18.84 4.50 -2.11
CA GLY A 70 -17.62 3.85 -2.54
C GLY A 70 -16.60 3.64 -1.43
N VAL A 71 -15.53 2.92 -1.77
CA VAL A 71 -14.40 2.66 -0.88
C VAL A 71 -13.08 2.78 -1.63
N ILE A 72 -12.10 3.40 -0.98
CA ILE A 72 -10.74 3.55 -1.47
C ILE A 72 -9.80 2.79 -0.54
N ILE A 73 -8.95 1.93 -1.12
CA ILE A 73 -7.95 1.14 -0.40
C ILE A 73 -6.58 1.50 -0.94
N ASN A 74 -5.75 2.10 -0.10
CA ASN A 74 -4.37 2.41 -0.43
C ASN A 74 -3.44 1.32 0.10
N THR A 75 -2.21 1.28 -0.43
CA THR A 75 -1.17 0.35 0.03
C THR A 75 0.04 1.12 0.54
N ALA A 76 0.26 1.03 1.84
CA ALA A 76 1.48 1.49 2.49
C ALA A 76 2.55 0.38 2.54
N SER A 77 3.24 0.25 3.64
CA SER A 77 4.21 -0.81 3.97
C SER A 77 4.54 -0.72 5.46
N ILE A 78 4.97 -1.82 6.06
CA ILE A 78 5.61 -1.79 7.39
C ILE A 78 6.84 -0.86 7.43
N ALA A 79 7.49 -0.62 6.28
CA ALA A 79 8.57 0.37 6.16
C ALA A 79 8.14 1.82 6.46
N ALA A 80 6.84 2.10 6.50
CA ALA A 80 6.31 3.38 6.99
C ALA A 80 6.62 3.61 8.49
N TYR A 81 6.78 2.54 9.25
CA TYR A 81 7.02 2.54 10.69
C TYR A 81 8.43 2.06 11.07
N GLU A 82 8.97 1.12 10.32
CA GLU A 82 10.17 0.36 10.64
C GLU A 82 11.13 0.31 9.44
N GLY A 83 11.37 1.47 8.81
CA GLY A 83 12.24 1.57 7.64
C GLY A 83 13.66 1.12 7.92
N GLN A 84 14.22 0.33 7.01
CA GLN A 84 15.57 -0.18 7.08
C GLN A 84 16.59 0.80 6.50
N ILE A 85 17.88 0.51 6.69
CA ILE A 85 18.99 1.27 6.11
C ILE A 85 18.79 1.37 4.57
N GLY A 86 18.81 2.60 4.06
CA GLY A 86 18.61 2.88 2.63
C GLY A 86 17.16 3.13 2.21
N GLN A 87 16.17 2.96 3.09
CA GLN A 87 14.77 3.09 2.74
C GLN A 87 14.17 4.49 3.00
N ALA A 88 14.98 5.54 3.16
CA ALA A 88 14.48 6.88 3.51
C ALA A 88 13.37 7.37 2.57
N ALA A 89 13.58 7.30 1.25
CA ALA A 89 12.57 7.71 0.26
C ALA A 89 11.32 6.82 0.30
N TYR A 90 11.52 5.51 0.36
CA TYR A 90 10.43 4.53 0.43
C TYR A 90 9.60 4.70 1.70
N SER A 91 10.26 4.77 2.85
CA SER A 91 9.60 4.99 4.15
C SER A 91 8.85 6.32 4.21
N ALA A 92 9.45 7.39 3.68
CA ALA A 92 8.78 8.70 3.58
C ALA A 92 7.51 8.62 2.73
N SER A 93 7.59 7.96 1.55
CA SER A 93 6.44 7.79 0.67
C SER A 93 5.31 6.98 1.30
N LYS A 94 5.64 5.86 1.95
CA LYS A 94 4.68 4.96 2.60
C LYS A 94 4.15 5.54 3.93
N GLY A 95 4.98 6.28 4.66
CA GLY A 95 4.57 7.09 5.82
C GLY A 95 3.60 8.20 5.43
N GLY A 96 3.80 8.84 4.27
CA GLY A 96 2.86 9.79 3.69
C GLY A 96 1.49 9.18 3.38
N VAL A 97 1.47 7.96 2.81
CA VAL A 97 0.22 7.21 2.55
C VAL A 97 -0.52 6.92 3.86
N VAL A 98 0.20 6.49 4.90
CA VAL A 98 -0.38 6.30 6.25
C VAL A 98 -0.95 7.61 6.78
N GLY A 99 -0.16 8.69 6.74
CA GLY A 99 -0.54 10.00 7.28
C GLY A 99 -1.75 10.63 6.60
N MET A 100 -1.94 10.40 5.28
CA MET A 100 -3.08 10.94 4.55
C MET A 100 -4.38 10.12 4.71
N THR A 101 -4.33 8.89 5.24
CA THR A 101 -5.48 7.99 5.30
C THR A 101 -6.63 8.58 6.11
N LEU A 102 -6.40 8.93 7.36
CA LEU A 102 -7.45 9.45 8.23
C LEU A 102 -7.98 10.83 7.82
N PRO A 103 -7.16 11.83 7.46
CA PRO A 103 -7.67 13.11 6.96
C PRO A 103 -8.59 12.95 5.76
N ILE A 104 -8.19 12.13 4.77
CA ILE A 104 -9.01 11.91 3.57
C ILE A 104 -10.30 11.14 3.92
N ALA A 105 -10.25 10.15 4.82
CA ALA A 105 -11.45 9.48 5.29
C ALA A 105 -12.45 10.46 5.94
N ARG A 106 -11.95 11.45 6.69
CA ARG A 106 -12.77 12.52 7.28
C ARG A 106 -13.39 13.43 6.23
N ASP A 107 -12.58 13.85 5.24
CA ASP A 107 -13.04 14.71 4.14
C ASP A 107 -14.15 14.02 3.32
N LEU A 108 -14.01 12.72 3.04
CA LEU A 108 -14.90 11.98 2.16
C LEU A 108 -16.09 11.32 2.86
N SER A 109 -16.07 11.22 4.18
CA SER A 109 -17.18 10.60 4.96
C SER A 109 -18.50 11.32 4.76
N VAL A 110 -18.49 12.64 4.58
CA VAL A 110 -19.68 13.46 4.37
C VAL A 110 -20.43 13.14 3.05
N ILE A 111 -19.77 12.46 2.13
CA ILE A 111 -20.33 12.03 0.84
C ILE A 111 -20.41 10.50 0.73
N GLY A 112 -20.23 9.75 1.83
CA GLY A 112 -20.41 8.31 1.86
C GLY A 112 -19.27 7.51 1.22
N ILE A 113 -18.04 8.03 1.22
CA ILE A 113 -16.86 7.31 0.71
C ILE A 113 -15.91 6.98 1.86
N ARG A 114 -15.55 5.70 1.98
CA ARG A 114 -14.60 5.21 2.98
C ARG A 114 -13.18 5.16 2.41
N VAL A 115 -12.19 5.37 3.27
CA VAL A 115 -10.77 5.30 2.91
C VAL A 115 -9.99 4.53 3.95
N ASN A 116 -9.36 3.45 3.52
CA ASN A 116 -8.50 2.62 4.38
C ASN A 116 -7.16 2.34 3.71
N THR A 117 -6.20 1.90 4.47
CA THR A 117 -4.87 1.56 3.98
C THR A 117 -4.44 0.19 4.49
N ILE A 118 -4.04 -0.69 3.58
CA ILE A 118 -3.35 -1.93 3.93
C ILE A 118 -1.87 -1.62 4.13
N VAL A 119 -1.29 -2.18 5.18
CA VAL A 119 0.13 -2.06 5.52
C VAL A 119 0.78 -3.44 5.46
N PRO A 120 1.21 -3.90 4.28
CA PRO A 120 1.81 -5.21 4.11
C PRO A 120 3.18 -5.32 4.79
N GLY A 121 3.47 -6.53 5.27
CA GLY A 121 4.81 -6.99 5.56
C GLY A 121 5.55 -7.49 4.32
N LEU A 122 6.23 -8.61 4.47
CA LEU A 122 6.96 -9.27 3.38
C LEU A 122 6.02 -10.21 2.61
N ILE A 123 5.63 -9.81 1.42
CA ILE A 123 4.67 -10.55 0.58
C ILE A 123 5.41 -11.07 -0.67
N ALA A 124 5.21 -12.35 -0.99
CA ALA A 124 5.73 -12.97 -2.21
C ALA A 124 5.03 -12.38 -3.44
N THR A 125 5.64 -11.36 -4.01
CA THR A 125 5.17 -10.64 -5.20
C THR A 125 6.30 -10.56 -6.22
N PRO A 126 6.03 -10.33 -7.50
CA PRO A 126 7.07 -10.12 -8.50
C PRO A 126 8.11 -9.08 -8.08
N LEU A 127 7.69 -7.99 -7.43
CA LEU A 127 8.62 -6.98 -6.91
C LEU A 127 9.61 -7.56 -5.88
N MET A 128 9.15 -8.42 -4.97
CA MET A 128 9.99 -9.08 -3.97
C MET A 128 10.85 -10.20 -4.57
N MET A 129 10.34 -10.86 -5.62
CA MET A 129 10.99 -11.97 -6.31
C MET A 129 11.91 -11.54 -7.46
N GLY A 130 12.29 -10.25 -7.52
CA GLY A 130 13.19 -9.74 -8.56
C GLY A 130 12.59 -9.70 -9.96
N GLY A 131 11.25 -9.65 -10.08
CA GLY A 131 10.50 -9.62 -11.34
C GLY A 131 9.95 -10.98 -11.77
N ALA A 132 10.26 -12.07 -11.06
CA ALA A 132 9.70 -13.38 -11.36
C ALA A 132 8.20 -13.46 -11.01
N GLU A 133 7.41 -14.10 -11.87
CA GLU A 133 5.97 -14.27 -11.65
C GLU A 133 5.66 -15.47 -10.76
N GLU A 134 6.55 -16.47 -10.73
CA GLU A 134 6.38 -17.70 -9.95
C GLU A 134 7.54 -17.90 -8.98
N MET A 135 7.24 -18.52 -7.83
CA MET A 135 8.23 -18.91 -6.83
C MET A 135 8.99 -20.14 -7.32
N THR A 136 10.30 -20.01 -7.56
CA THR A 136 11.17 -21.16 -7.84
C THR A 136 11.92 -21.58 -6.57
N PRO A 137 12.47 -22.79 -6.52
CA PRO A 137 13.29 -23.24 -5.37
C PRO A 137 14.46 -22.32 -5.05
N GLU A 138 15.09 -21.74 -6.09
CA GLU A 138 16.22 -20.81 -5.95
C GLU A 138 15.77 -19.49 -5.32
N ILE A 139 14.61 -18.96 -5.74
CA ILE A 139 14.01 -17.74 -5.17
C ILE A 139 13.58 -18.00 -3.74
N GLU A 140 12.97 -19.15 -3.46
CA GLU A 140 12.55 -19.54 -2.11
C GLU A 140 13.75 -19.60 -1.15
N GLU A 141 14.84 -20.26 -1.56
CA GLU A 141 16.08 -20.32 -0.74
C GLU A 141 16.70 -18.93 -0.54
N PHE A 142 16.70 -18.08 -1.58
CA PHE A 142 17.18 -16.70 -1.48
C PHE A 142 16.35 -15.86 -0.51
N LEU A 143 15.02 -16.04 -0.48
CA LEU A 143 14.11 -15.29 0.38
C LEU A 143 13.92 -15.89 1.78
N LYS A 144 14.42 -17.09 2.03
CA LYS A 144 14.31 -17.81 3.30
C LYS A 144 14.81 -17.01 4.53
N PRO A 145 15.93 -16.25 4.47
CA PRO A 145 16.35 -15.41 5.58
C PRO A 145 15.33 -14.32 5.92
N LEU A 146 14.62 -13.77 4.93
CA LEU A 146 13.55 -12.80 5.14
C LEU A 146 12.31 -13.47 5.73
N ALA A 147 11.91 -14.61 5.18
CA ALA A 147 10.78 -15.40 5.66
C ALA A 147 10.95 -15.82 7.14
N SER A 148 12.18 -16.12 7.56
CA SER A 148 12.50 -16.51 8.94
C SER A 148 12.26 -15.42 9.98
N GLN A 149 12.22 -14.13 9.56
CA GLN A 149 11.94 -12.99 10.43
C GLN A 149 10.46 -12.83 10.74
N VAL A 150 9.57 -13.44 9.95
CA VAL A 150 8.12 -13.45 10.19
C VAL A 150 7.84 -14.32 11.41
N LEU A 151 7.05 -13.81 12.35
CA LEU A 151 6.78 -14.54 13.60
C LEU A 151 5.88 -15.76 13.35
N TYR A 152 4.74 -15.55 12.69
CA TYR A 152 3.80 -16.61 12.32
C TYR A 152 2.85 -16.13 11.21
N PRO A 153 2.62 -17.01 10.21
CA PRO A 153 3.38 -18.23 9.89
C PRO A 153 4.79 -17.86 9.39
N LYS A 154 5.77 -18.76 9.63
CA LYS A 154 7.20 -18.52 9.26
C LYS A 154 7.41 -18.67 7.74
N ARG A 155 6.81 -17.78 6.98
CA ARG A 155 6.90 -17.67 5.52
C ARG A 155 6.58 -16.26 5.08
N LEU A 156 6.84 -15.94 3.83
CA LEU A 156 6.29 -14.74 3.22
C LEU A 156 4.76 -14.82 3.14
N GLY A 157 4.08 -13.69 3.24
CA GLY A 157 2.66 -13.58 2.94
C GLY A 157 2.38 -13.84 1.45
N LYS A 158 1.15 -14.21 1.13
CA LYS A 158 0.69 -14.44 -0.24
C LYS A 158 -0.14 -13.26 -0.73
N ALA A 159 -0.14 -13.04 -2.05
CA ALA A 159 -0.97 -11.99 -2.66
C ALA A 159 -2.47 -12.19 -2.35
N ASP A 160 -2.94 -13.44 -2.35
CA ASP A 160 -4.33 -13.77 -2.02
C ASP A 160 -4.72 -13.39 -0.58
N GLU A 161 -3.78 -13.43 0.36
CA GLU A 161 -4.04 -13.00 1.73
C GLU A 161 -4.28 -11.47 1.80
N ILE A 162 -3.52 -10.70 0.99
CA ILE A 162 -3.77 -9.25 0.83
C ILE A 162 -5.14 -9.01 0.16
N ALA A 163 -5.49 -9.81 -0.85
CA ALA A 163 -6.78 -9.71 -1.54
C ALA A 163 -7.96 -9.99 -0.59
N GLN A 164 -7.84 -10.98 0.31
CA GLN A 164 -8.84 -11.27 1.34
C GLN A 164 -9.05 -10.08 2.29
N LEU A 165 -7.96 -9.43 2.73
CA LEU A 165 -8.08 -8.22 3.55
C LEU A 165 -8.72 -7.07 2.76
N ALA A 166 -8.33 -6.88 1.50
CA ALA A 166 -8.95 -5.87 0.65
C ALA A 166 -10.45 -6.12 0.49
N GLN A 167 -10.86 -7.37 0.26
CA GLN A 167 -12.28 -7.75 0.21
C GLN A 167 -13.00 -7.43 1.52
N GLN A 168 -12.42 -7.75 2.66
CA GLN A 168 -13.00 -7.42 3.97
C GLN A 168 -13.17 -5.90 4.15
N LEU A 169 -12.19 -5.10 3.71
CA LEU A 169 -12.29 -3.63 3.77
C LEU A 169 -13.36 -3.08 2.81
N VAL A 170 -13.64 -3.77 1.72
CA VAL A 170 -14.74 -3.43 0.79
C VAL A 170 -16.09 -3.75 1.42
N GLU A 171 -16.26 -4.95 1.97
CA GLU A 171 -17.55 -5.48 2.42
C GLU A 171 -17.98 -4.98 3.80
N ASN A 172 -17.05 -4.56 4.65
CA ASN A 172 -17.34 -4.12 6.00
C ASN A 172 -17.41 -2.59 6.09
N ASP A 173 -18.62 -2.05 6.07
CA ASP A 173 -18.87 -0.61 6.07
C ASP A 173 -18.43 0.10 7.38
N TYR A 174 -18.20 -0.64 8.46
CA TYR A 174 -17.79 -0.06 9.73
C TYR A 174 -16.27 0.16 9.85
N ILE A 175 -15.49 -0.23 8.84
CA ILE A 175 -14.04 0.02 8.77
C ILE A 175 -13.79 1.26 7.91
N ASN A 176 -13.37 2.36 8.52
CA ASN A 176 -13.05 3.61 7.83
C ASN A 176 -11.93 4.37 8.54
N GLY A 177 -11.00 4.94 7.77
CA GLY A 177 -9.89 5.74 8.27
C GLY A 177 -8.75 4.93 8.89
N GLU A 178 -8.70 3.61 8.68
CA GLU A 178 -7.77 2.71 9.36
C GLU A 178 -6.59 2.30 8.47
N CYS A 179 -5.44 2.08 9.13
CA CYS A 179 -4.24 1.51 8.53
C CYS A 179 -4.00 0.11 9.10
N VAL A 180 -4.41 -0.92 8.36
CA VAL A 180 -4.39 -2.31 8.83
C VAL A 180 -3.07 -2.99 8.48
N ARG A 181 -2.26 -3.34 9.49
CA ARG A 181 -1.04 -4.13 9.30
C ARG A 181 -1.38 -5.59 8.99
N MET A 182 -0.72 -6.12 7.95
CA MET A 182 -0.81 -7.52 7.55
C MET A 182 0.59 -8.05 7.27
N ASP A 183 1.28 -8.50 8.31
CA ASP A 183 2.73 -8.68 8.30
C ASP A 183 3.23 -9.94 9.05
N GLY A 184 2.33 -10.82 9.48
CA GLY A 184 2.71 -12.02 10.24
C GLY A 184 3.44 -11.71 11.56
N GLY A 185 3.28 -10.51 12.10
CA GLY A 185 3.89 -10.06 13.34
C GLY A 185 5.34 -9.59 13.22
N ILE A 186 5.90 -9.51 12.00
CA ILE A 186 7.28 -9.05 11.81
C ILE A 186 7.49 -7.62 12.32
N ARG A 187 8.66 -7.37 12.89
CA ARG A 187 9.21 -6.04 13.13
C ARG A 187 10.58 -5.99 12.47
N MET A 188 10.71 -5.14 11.45
CA MET A 188 11.92 -5.13 10.63
C MET A 188 13.14 -4.68 11.43
N GLN A 189 14.21 -5.43 11.31
CA GLN A 189 15.50 -5.04 11.85
C GLN A 189 16.13 -3.96 10.98
N PRO A 190 17.09 -3.15 11.50
CA PRO A 190 17.73 -2.07 10.73
C PRO A 190 18.43 -2.53 9.44
N LYS A 191 18.73 -3.83 9.33
CA LYS A 191 19.38 -4.48 8.17
C LYS A 191 18.59 -5.73 7.78
#